data_224e75d283302d6fcf26e4141e3630f5
#
_entry.id   224e75d283302d6fcf26e4141e3630f5
#
_cell.length_a   1.000
_cell.length_b   1.000
_cell.length_c   1.000
_cell.angle_alpha   90.00
_cell.angle_beta   90.00
_cell.angle_gamma   90.00
#
_symmetry.space_group_name_H-M   'P 1'
#
loop_
_entity.id
_entity.type
_entity.pdbx_description
1 polymer ?
#
loop_
_entity_poly.entity_id
_entity_poly.type
_entity_poly.pdbx_seq_one_letter_code
_entity_poly.pdbx_strand_id
1 'polypeptide(L)'
;EFLGLDKEYDFISIFGFATDTYDILGKIVRVEKLKEFSEYDISKVASIYEGEREQKYPLYSSKMIARRTSPHSALQSDPLLEAGEGKTINIHKIKFHKLDVLSSKELFGRLLMDISKVQGDFRQNEILILWKELLSKYPKAQIFLGHFSAHVSSGTYIRSLVNDMGNTLGFGATTLSIKRTRIGDYKIEDSVK
;
A
#
# COMPACT_ATOMS: atom_id res chain seq x y z
N GLU A 1 -14.30 2.79 20.41
CA GLU A 1 -14.93 4.08 20.13
C GLU A 1 -14.66 4.60 18.72
N PHE A 2 -13.46 4.37 18.14
CA PHE A 2 -13.08 4.80 16.79
C PHE A 2 -13.31 3.75 15.68
N LEU A 3 -13.82 2.56 16.07
CA LEU A 3 -14.08 1.45 15.17
C LEU A 3 -15.30 1.76 14.32
N GLY A 4 -15.45 2.00 13.24
CA GLY A 4 -16.66 2.31 12.41
C GLY A 4 -16.65 3.70 11.82
N LEU A 5 -15.86 4.63 12.38
CA LEU A 5 -15.74 5.97 11.83
C LEU A 5 -14.95 5.98 10.52
N ASP A 6 -15.26 6.93 9.66
CA ASP A 6 -14.50 7.19 8.45
C ASP A 6 -13.10 7.71 8.77
N LYS A 7 -12.17 7.53 7.86
CA LYS A 7 -10.77 7.90 8.04
C LYS A 7 -10.26 8.68 6.83
N GLU A 8 -9.35 9.61 7.10
CA GLU A 8 -8.57 10.24 6.05
C GLU A 8 -7.11 9.83 6.15
N TYR A 9 -6.50 9.67 4.99
CA TYR A 9 -5.11 9.25 4.85
C TYR A 9 -4.40 10.08 3.81
N ASP A 10 -3.13 10.44 4.09
CA ASP A 10 -2.15 10.77 3.09
C ASP A 10 -1.27 9.54 2.84
N PHE A 11 -0.97 9.24 1.58
CA PHE A 11 -0.15 8.09 1.24
C PHE A 11 0.69 8.33 -0.01
N ILE A 12 1.79 7.58 -0.10
CA ILE A 12 2.72 7.63 -1.23
C ILE A 12 2.82 6.23 -1.83
N SER A 13 2.67 6.13 -3.13
CA SER A 13 2.88 4.92 -3.92
C SER A 13 4.19 4.97 -4.68
N ILE A 14 4.87 3.82 -4.84
CA ILE A 14 5.98 3.61 -5.78
C ILE A 14 5.41 2.87 -6.98
N PHE A 15 5.55 3.39 -8.17
CA PHE A 15 5.09 2.75 -9.41
C PHE A 15 6.17 1.83 -10.00
N GLY A 16 5.73 0.78 -10.70
CA GLY A 16 6.59 -0.20 -11.36
C GLY A 16 7.02 -1.37 -10.47
N PHE A 17 6.55 -1.43 -9.24
CA PHE A 17 6.86 -2.51 -8.30
C PHE A 17 5.58 -3.06 -7.66
N ALA A 18 5.56 -4.38 -7.45
CA ALA A 18 4.54 -5.01 -6.61
C ALA A 18 5.22 -5.89 -5.55
N THR A 19 4.68 -5.91 -4.34
CA THR A 19 5.15 -6.71 -3.22
C THR A 19 4.03 -7.60 -2.68
N ASP A 20 4.39 -8.67 -1.99
CA ASP A 20 3.43 -9.62 -1.42
C ASP A 20 2.57 -9.04 -0.29
N THR A 21 3.02 -7.95 0.34
CA THR A 21 2.28 -7.22 1.39
C THR A 21 1.62 -5.93 0.90
N TYR A 22 1.83 -5.56 -0.38
CA TYR A 22 1.40 -4.30 -1.00
C TYR A 22 2.06 -3.04 -0.41
N ASP A 23 3.12 -3.21 0.39
CA ASP A 23 3.94 -2.14 0.96
C ASP A 23 5.43 -2.49 0.92
N ILE A 24 6.28 -1.57 1.36
CA ILE A 24 7.75 -1.70 1.30
C ILE A 24 8.33 -2.78 2.23
N LEU A 25 7.54 -3.35 3.15
CA LEU A 25 7.95 -4.47 4.01
C LEU A 25 7.72 -5.84 3.37
N GLY A 26 7.13 -5.88 2.17
CA GLY A 26 6.92 -7.09 1.40
C GLY A 26 8.11 -7.49 0.54
N LYS A 27 8.15 -8.79 0.19
CA LYS A 27 9.04 -9.28 -0.86
C LYS A 27 8.57 -8.77 -2.20
N ILE A 28 9.51 -8.31 -3.03
CA ILE A 28 9.20 -7.87 -4.39
C ILE A 28 8.80 -9.10 -5.21
N VAL A 29 7.57 -9.11 -5.72
CA VAL A 29 7.01 -10.21 -6.53
C VAL A 29 6.96 -9.86 -8.01
N ARG A 30 6.96 -8.55 -8.34
CA ARG A 30 6.91 -8.10 -9.73
C ARG A 30 7.61 -6.76 -9.88
N VAL A 31 8.36 -6.62 -10.99
CA VAL A 31 8.96 -5.36 -11.43
C VAL A 31 8.59 -5.18 -12.88
N GLU A 32 8.00 -4.05 -13.20
CA GLU A 32 7.58 -3.76 -14.57
C GLU A 32 8.17 -2.44 -15.05
N LYS A 33 8.57 -2.45 -16.32
CA LYS A 33 8.93 -1.21 -16.99
C LYS A 33 7.66 -0.36 -17.14
N LEU A 34 7.74 0.88 -16.68
CA LEU A 34 6.64 1.82 -16.86
C LEU A 34 6.42 2.06 -18.36
N LYS A 35 5.18 1.98 -18.78
CA LYS A 35 4.72 2.51 -20.07
C LYS A 35 4.65 4.02 -19.96
N GLU A 36 4.53 4.70 -21.06
CA GLU A 36 4.20 6.13 -21.02
C GLU A 36 2.89 6.35 -20.28
N PHE A 37 2.90 7.24 -19.32
CA PHE A 37 1.74 7.64 -18.53
C PHE A 37 1.88 9.10 -18.13
N SER A 38 0.77 9.73 -17.84
CA SER A 38 0.67 11.12 -17.40
C SER A 38 0.07 11.23 -16.01
N GLU A 39 0.22 12.37 -15.38
CA GLU A 39 -0.49 12.68 -14.12
C GLU A 39 -2.01 12.62 -14.29
N TYR A 40 -2.51 12.91 -15.49
CA TYR A 40 -3.92 12.76 -15.82
C TYR A 40 -4.37 11.28 -15.74
N ASP A 41 -3.56 10.34 -16.25
CA ASP A 41 -3.89 8.92 -16.19
C ASP A 41 -3.94 8.42 -14.75
N ILE A 42 -3.01 8.85 -13.92
CA ILE A 42 -2.99 8.53 -12.49
C ILE A 42 -4.25 9.09 -11.80
N SER A 43 -4.56 10.37 -12.04
CA SER A 43 -5.73 11.03 -11.47
C SER A 43 -7.04 10.36 -11.92
N LYS A 44 -7.13 9.99 -13.19
CA LYS A 44 -8.27 9.28 -13.75
C LYS A 44 -8.46 7.90 -13.12
N VAL A 45 -7.37 7.12 -13.00
CA VAL A 45 -7.44 5.81 -12.33
C VAL A 45 -7.84 5.98 -10.87
N ALA A 46 -7.29 6.95 -10.15
CA ALA A 46 -7.69 7.23 -8.77
C ALA A 46 -9.21 7.46 -8.67
N SER A 47 -9.77 8.29 -9.56
CA SER A 47 -11.21 8.59 -9.58
C SER A 47 -12.11 7.38 -9.85
N ILE A 48 -11.64 6.39 -10.64
CA ILE A 48 -12.39 5.14 -10.89
C ILE A 48 -12.60 4.35 -9.58
N TYR A 49 -11.74 4.57 -8.60
CA TYR A 49 -11.83 3.88 -7.30
C TYR A 49 -12.77 4.55 -6.31
N GLU A 50 -13.35 5.71 -6.60
CA GLU A 50 -14.38 6.32 -5.75
C GLU A 50 -15.68 5.50 -5.77
N GLY A 51 -16.42 5.54 -4.66
CA GLY A 51 -17.69 4.83 -4.46
C GLY A 51 -17.57 3.53 -3.68
N GLU A 52 -18.69 2.82 -3.62
CA GLU A 52 -18.81 1.53 -2.94
C GLU A 52 -18.18 0.41 -3.77
N ARG A 53 -17.43 -0.47 -3.10
CA ARG A 53 -16.78 -1.61 -3.74
C ARG A 53 -16.40 -2.71 -2.78
N GLU A 54 -16.21 -3.91 -3.30
CA GLU A 54 -15.60 -5.01 -2.58
C GLU A 54 -14.07 -4.87 -2.56
N GLN A 55 -13.47 -4.96 -1.39
CA GLN A 55 -12.02 -5.00 -1.22
C GLN A 55 -11.60 -6.28 -0.52
N LYS A 56 -10.72 -7.05 -1.15
CA LYS A 56 -10.14 -8.25 -0.55
C LYS A 56 -9.17 -7.88 0.58
N TYR A 57 -9.14 -8.71 1.62
CA TYR A 57 -8.16 -8.53 2.70
C TYR A 57 -6.74 -8.80 2.18
N PRO A 58 -5.75 -7.94 2.50
CA PRO A 58 -4.36 -8.27 2.22
C PRO A 58 -3.95 -9.53 3.00
N LEU A 59 -3.14 -10.40 2.40
CA LEU A 59 -2.68 -11.67 3.00
C LEU A 59 -2.09 -11.52 4.41
N TYR A 60 -1.47 -10.38 4.68
CA TYR A 60 -0.83 -10.03 5.97
C TYR A 60 -1.63 -8.97 6.75
N SER A 61 -2.96 -9.05 6.71
CA SER A 61 -3.82 -8.23 7.57
C SER A 61 -3.94 -8.84 8.97
N SER A 62 -4.22 -8.01 9.98
CA SER A 62 -4.47 -8.50 11.35
C SER A 62 -5.62 -9.51 11.41
N LYS A 63 -6.63 -9.39 10.56
CA LYS A 63 -7.74 -10.35 10.46
C LYS A 63 -7.29 -11.70 9.90
N MET A 64 -6.43 -11.72 8.89
CA MET A 64 -5.88 -12.95 8.32
C MET A 64 -4.92 -13.63 9.28
N ILE A 65 -4.11 -12.86 10.00
CA ILE A 65 -3.18 -13.37 11.04
C ILE A 65 -3.98 -13.99 12.19
N ALA A 66 -5.02 -13.32 12.69
CA ALA A 66 -5.87 -13.82 13.76
C ALA A 66 -6.56 -15.14 13.38
N ARG A 67 -6.95 -15.33 12.12
CA ARG A 67 -7.50 -16.61 11.62
C ARG A 67 -6.44 -17.71 11.58
N ARG A 68 -5.23 -17.43 11.09
CA ARG A 68 -4.13 -18.42 11.00
C ARG A 68 -3.66 -18.91 12.39
N THR A 69 -3.82 -18.09 13.42
CA THR A 69 -3.44 -18.44 14.80
C THR A 69 -4.58 -19.08 15.61
N SER A 70 -5.78 -19.20 15.01
CA SER A 70 -6.91 -19.91 15.66
C SER A 70 -6.65 -21.43 15.69
N PRO A 71 -6.89 -22.12 16.83
CA PRO A 71 -6.65 -23.57 16.97
C PRO A 71 -7.39 -24.44 15.96
N HIS A 72 -8.50 -23.94 15.38
CA HIS A 72 -9.27 -24.66 14.36
C HIS A 72 -8.72 -24.52 12.94
N SER A 73 -7.81 -23.57 12.67
CA SER A 73 -7.24 -23.35 11.34
C SER A 73 -5.93 -24.12 11.07
N ALA A 74 -5.37 -24.77 12.10
CA ALA A 74 -4.10 -25.48 11.99
C ALA A 74 -4.15 -26.83 11.25
N LEU A 75 -5.34 -27.32 10.89
CA LEU A 75 -5.55 -28.66 10.35
C LEU A 75 -6.09 -28.73 8.91
N GLN A 76 -6.39 -27.61 8.27
CA GLN A 76 -6.82 -27.60 6.87
C GLN A 76 -6.26 -26.35 6.19
N SER A 77 -5.59 -26.54 5.05
CA SER A 77 -5.46 -25.51 4.02
C SER A 77 -6.89 -25.11 3.63
N ASP A 78 -7.41 -24.06 4.27
CA ASP A 78 -8.79 -23.63 4.09
C ASP A 78 -8.92 -23.07 2.66
N PRO A 79 -9.68 -23.72 1.76
CA PRO A 79 -9.91 -23.22 0.41
C PRO A 79 -10.56 -21.83 0.38
N LEU A 80 -11.17 -21.41 1.48
CA LEU A 80 -11.75 -20.07 1.68
C LEU A 80 -10.67 -19.00 1.81
N LEU A 81 -9.42 -19.36 2.18
CA LEU A 81 -8.29 -18.44 2.17
C LEU A 81 -7.84 -18.08 0.75
N GLU A 82 -8.05 -18.96 -0.21
CA GLU A 82 -7.79 -18.71 -1.64
C GLU A 82 -8.96 -17.94 -2.30
N ALA A 83 -10.17 -18.09 -1.79
CA ALA A 83 -11.37 -17.44 -2.33
C ALA A 83 -11.53 -15.97 -1.92
N GLY A 84 -10.61 -15.41 -1.11
CA GLY A 84 -10.53 -13.98 -0.87
C GLY A 84 -11.80 -13.37 -0.32
N GLU A 85 -12.15 -13.69 0.95
CA GLU A 85 -13.16 -12.88 1.63
C GLU A 85 -12.83 -11.40 1.50
N GLY A 86 -13.78 -10.66 0.99
CA GLY A 86 -13.74 -9.21 0.86
C GLY A 86 -14.60 -8.54 1.93
N LYS A 87 -14.48 -7.25 1.95
CA LYS A 87 -15.38 -6.37 2.71
C LYS A 87 -15.87 -5.29 1.77
N THR A 88 -17.15 -4.99 1.85
CA THR A 88 -17.70 -3.79 1.23
C THR A 88 -17.12 -2.56 1.94
N ILE A 89 -16.48 -1.70 1.18
CA ILE A 89 -15.91 -0.43 1.61
C ILE A 89 -16.47 0.70 0.74
N ASN A 90 -16.36 1.92 1.23
CA ASN A 90 -16.66 3.10 0.44
C ASN A 90 -15.44 4.04 0.41
N ILE A 91 -15.00 4.41 -0.78
CA ILE A 91 -14.00 5.44 -1.00
C ILE A 91 -14.77 6.71 -1.35
N HIS A 92 -14.98 7.57 -0.35
CA HIS A 92 -15.76 8.80 -0.54
C HIS A 92 -15.06 9.76 -1.47
N LYS A 93 -13.72 9.85 -1.36
CA LYS A 93 -12.87 10.68 -2.21
C LYS A 93 -11.46 10.16 -2.23
N ILE A 94 -10.82 10.24 -3.41
CA ILE A 94 -9.39 10.06 -3.57
C ILE A 94 -8.85 11.19 -4.45
N LYS A 95 -7.73 11.77 -4.05
CA LYS A 95 -7.10 12.87 -4.76
C LYS A 95 -5.63 12.56 -5.00
N PHE A 96 -5.22 12.60 -6.25
CA PHE A 96 -3.83 12.68 -6.65
C PHE A 96 -3.33 14.12 -6.50
N HIS A 97 -2.15 14.33 -5.93
CA HIS A 97 -1.58 15.64 -5.65
C HIS A 97 -0.42 15.98 -6.57
N LYS A 98 0.54 15.06 -6.71
CA LYS A 98 1.75 15.26 -7.51
C LYS A 98 2.48 13.96 -7.78
N LEU A 99 3.38 14.03 -8.74
CA LEU A 99 4.34 12.98 -9.07
C LEU A 99 5.76 13.47 -8.73
N ASP A 100 6.46 12.72 -7.89
CA ASP A 100 7.89 12.93 -7.66
C ASP A 100 8.69 11.87 -8.41
N VAL A 101 9.93 12.18 -8.74
CA VAL A 101 10.86 11.26 -9.41
C VAL A 101 12.11 11.11 -8.56
N LEU A 102 12.48 9.88 -8.25
CA LEU A 102 13.70 9.54 -7.53
C LEU A 102 14.63 8.70 -8.40
N SER A 103 15.92 8.82 -8.17
CA SER A 103 16.90 7.83 -8.62
C SER A 103 16.83 6.56 -7.76
N SER A 104 17.38 5.46 -8.26
CA SER A 104 17.53 4.22 -7.48
C SER A 104 18.25 4.43 -6.15
N LYS A 105 19.26 5.29 -6.11
CA LYS A 105 20.01 5.61 -4.90
C LYS A 105 19.16 6.36 -3.87
N GLU A 106 18.39 7.36 -4.31
CA GLU A 106 17.51 8.14 -3.44
C GLU A 106 16.38 7.28 -2.88
N LEU A 107 15.75 6.44 -3.73
CA LEU A 107 14.75 5.50 -3.26
C LEU A 107 15.33 4.54 -2.21
N PHE A 108 16.52 3.95 -2.46
CA PHE A 108 17.13 3.05 -1.48
C PHE A 108 17.41 3.74 -0.15
N GLY A 109 17.93 4.97 -0.17
CA GLY A 109 18.13 5.78 1.04
C GLY A 109 16.83 6.00 1.82
N ARG A 110 15.75 6.27 1.12
CA ARG A 110 14.42 6.42 1.73
C ARG A 110 13.90 5.11 2.33
N LEU A 111 14.01 3.99 1.60
CA LEU A 111 13.63 2.67 2.08
C LEU A 111 14.41 2.27 3.34
N LEU A 112 15.73 2.49 3.34
CA LEU A 112 16.58 2.21 4.49
C LEU A 112 16.11 2.98 5.72
N MET A 113 15.82 4.27 5.56
CA MET A 113 15.36 5.12 6.66
C MET A 113 13.96 4.72 7.17
N ASP A 114 13.04 4.38 6.28
CA ASP A 114 11.66 4.09 6.67
C ASP A 114 11.52 2.66 7.23
N ILE A 115 12.18 1.67 6.64
CA ILE A 115 12.15 0.27 7.10
C ILE A 115 12.87 0.11 8.45
N SER A 116 13.99 0.82 8.67
CA SER A 116 14.73 0.74 9.94
C SER A 116 13.99 1.31 11.16
N LYS A 117 12.95 2.12 10.95
CA LYS A 117 12.09 2.63 12.03
C LYS A 117 11.03 1.63 12.49
N VAL A 118 10.79 0.59 11.72
CA VAL A 118 9.76 -0.41 12.03
C VAL A 118 10.21 -1.28 13.18
N GLN A 119 9.43 -1.30 14.25
CA GLN A 119 9.67 -2.13 15.43
C GLN A 119 9.08 -3.54 15.23
N GLY A 120 9.76 -4.54 15.76
CA GLY A 120 9.39 -5.95 15.61
C GLY A 120 10.16 -6.63 14.47
N ASP A 121 10.03 -7.96 14.39
CA ASP A 121 10.65 -8.76 13.33
C ASP A 121 9.71 -8.90 12.13
N PHE A 122 9.94 -8.09 11.11
CA PHE A 122 9.24 -8.10 9.83
C PHE A 122 10.19 -8.40 8.67
N ARG A 123 11.27 -9.15 8.92
CA ARG A 123 12.26 -9.52 7.89
C ARG A 123 12.99 -8.31 7.30
N GLN A 124 13.14 -7.21 8.06
CA GLN A 124 13.65 -5.93 7.56
C GLN A 124 14.98 -6.08 6.81
N ASN A 125 15.93 -6.85 7.38
CA ASN A 125 17.24 -7.06 6.77
C ASN A 125 17.13 -7.79 5.41
N GLU A 126 16.33 -8.85 5.33
CA GLU A 126 16.07 -9.58 4.10
C GLU A 126 15.46 -8.66 3.03
N ILE A 127 14.46 -7.89 3.41
CA ILE A 127 13.77 -6.96 2.51
C ILE A 127 14.72 -5.87 1.99
N LEU A 128 15.55 -5.30 2.87
CA LEU A 128 16.53 -4.29 2.46
C LEU A 128 17.58 -4.84 1.49
N ILE A 129 18.01 -6.10 1.68
CA ILE A 129 18.92 -6.78 0.75
C ILE A 129 18.26 -6.91 -0.63
N LEU A 130 17.02 -7.39 -0.68
CA LEU A 130 16.27 -7.55 -1.94
C LEU A 130 16.10 -6.22 -2.68
N TRP A 131 15.73 -5.15 -1.99
CA TRP A 131 15.62 -3.82 -2.58
C TRP A 131 16.97 -3.30 -3.09
N LYS A 132 18.04 -3.47 -2.30
CA LYS A 132 19.40 -3.06 -2.69
C LYS A 132 19.87 -3.78 -3.95
N GLU A 133 19.73 -5.10 -4.00
CA GLU A 133 20.11 -5.91 -5.16
C GLU A 133 19.33 -5.51 -6.41
N LEU A 134 18.02 -5.32 -6.28
CA LEU A 134 17.19 -4.91 -7.40
C LEU A 134 17.58 -3.53 -7.92
N LEU A 135 17.65 -2.52 -7.05
CA LEU A 135 17.93 -1.15 -7.44
C LEU A 135 19.34 -0.97 -7.99
N SER A 136 20.30 -1.80 -7.54
CA SER A 136 21.67 -1.82 -8.07
C SER A 136 21.76 -2.29 -9.53
N LYS A 137 20.79 -3.09 -9.99
CA LYS A 137 20.72 -3.52 -11.41
C LYS A 137 20.28 -2.39 -12.33
N TYR A 138 19.63 -1.37 -11.79
CA TYR A 138 19.06 -0.25 -12.55
C TYR A 138 19.48 1.12 -11.98
N PRO A 139 20.80 1.42 -11.94
CA PRO A 139 21.30 2.62 -11.23
C PRO A 139 20.85 3.94 -11.86
N LYS A 140 20.46 3.91 -13.14
CA LYS A 140 19.98 5.09 -13.89
C LYS A 140 18.46 5.13 -14.01
N ALA A 141 17.72 4.24 -13.35
CA ALA A 141 16.28 4.24 -13.42
C ALA A 141 15.69 5.49 -12.76
N GLN A 142 14.67 6.04 -13.39
CA GLN A 142 13.77 7.02 -12.81
C GLN A 142 12.60 6.29 -12.18
N ILE A 143 12.39 6.49 -10.90
CA ILE A 143 11.35 5.83 -10.12
C ILE A 143 10.33 6.87 -9.72
N PHE A 144 9.08 6.64 -10.09
CA PHE A 144 8.00 7.59 -9.93
C PHE A 144 7.23 7.31 -8.65
N LEU A 145 6.99 8.36 -7.87
CA LEU A 145 6.21 8.34 -6.62
C LEU A 145 4.95 9.17 -6.78
N GLY A 146 3.79 8.54 -6.64
CA GLY A 146 2.50 9.24 -6.62
C GLY A 146 2.11 9.61 -5.19
N HIS A 147 1.76 10.87 -4.98
CA HIS A 147 1.25 11.39 -3.70
C HIS A 147 -0.26 11.54 -3.75
N PHE A 148 -0.93 10.99 -2.75
CA PHE A 148 -2.39 10.94 -2.70
C PHE A 148 -2.92 11.28 -1.32
N SER A 149 -4.18 11.72 -1.28
CA SER A 149 -5.01 11.67 -0.09
C SER A 149 -6.31 10.93 -0.39
N ALA A 150 -6.87 10.26 0.63
CA ALA A 150 -8.17 9.59 0.50
C ALA A 150 -9.01 9.75 1.76
N HIS A 151 -10.33 9.93 1.56
CA HIS A 151 -11.37 9.82 2.57
C HIS A 151 -12.13 8.51 2.33
N VAL A 152 -12.15 7.63 3.32
CA VAL A 152 -12.62 6.25 3.15
C VAL A 152 -13.40 5.77 4.36
N SER A 153 -14.31 4.84 4.13
CA SER A 153 -15.02 4.14 5.19
C SER A 153 -14.09 3.28 6.06
N SER A 154 -14.54 2.98 7.26
CA SER A 154 -13.81 2.11 8.19
C SER A 154 -13.49 0.75 7.60
N GLY A 155 -12.27 0.30 7.83
CA GLY A 155 -11.77 -1.01 7.39
C GLY A 155 -11.25 -1.04 5.96
N THR A 156 -11.16 0.10 5.28
CA THR A 156 -10.48 0.23 3.99
C THR A 156 -8.96 0.05 4.17
N TYR A 157 -8.35 -0.81 3.35
CA TYR A 157 -6.91 -1.03 3.30
C TYR A 157 -6.30 -0.18 2.17
N ILE A 158 -5.60 0.89 2.55
CA ILE A 158 -4.92 1.77 1.58
C ILE A 158 -3.87 1.01 0.76
N ARG A 159 -3.19 0.00 1.35
CA ARG A 159 -2.22 -0.84 0.63
C ARG A 159 -2.87 -1.61 -0.53
N SER A 160 -4.04 -2.20 -0.30
CA SER A 160 -4.80 -2.88 -1.35
C SER A 160 -5.23 -1.90 -2.43
N LEU A 161 -5.71 -0.72 -2.05
CA LEU A 161 -6.09 0.33 -3.00
C LEU A 161 -4.91 0.73 -3.91
N VAL A 162 -3.71 0.93 -3.35
CA VAL A 162 -2.50 1.25 -4.12
C VAL A 162 -2.15 0.12 -5.08
N ASN A 163 -2.17 -1.14 -4.62
CA ASN A 163 -1.91 -2.31 -5.47
C ASN A 163 -2.91 -2.39 -6.63
N ASP A 164 -4.20 -2.20 -6.35
CA ASP A 164 -5.26 -2.28 -7.35
C ASP A 164 -5.16 -1.16 -8.39
N MET A 165 -4.88 0.08 -7.95
CA MET A 165 -4.60 1.21 -8.84
C MET A 165 -3.39 0.93 -9.75
N GLY A 166 -2.31 0.39 -9.19
CA GLY A 166 -1.11 0.02 -9.95
C GLY A 166 -1.40 -1.07 -11.00
N ASN A 167 -2.24 -2.05 -10.67
CA ASN A 167 -2.68 -3.07 -11.60
C ASN A 167 -3.54 -2.48 -12.73
N THR A 168 -4.44 -1.55 -12.41
CA THR A 168 -5.27 -0.85 -13.42
C THR A 168 -4.42 0.02 -14.34
N LEU A 169 -3.36 0.66 -13.82
CA LEU A 169 -2.37 1.39 -14.64
C LEU A 169 -1.52 0.44 -15.51
N GLY A 170 -1.48 -0.85 -15.18
CA GLY A 170 -0.81 -1.89 -15.96
C GLY A 170 0.69 -2.05 -15.68
N PHE A 171 1.22 -1.43 -14.62
CA PHE A 171 2.63 -1.55 -14.26
C PHE A 171 2.90 -1.81 -12.76
N GLY A 172 1.85 -2.08 -11.99
CA GLY A 172 1.98 -2.34 -10.56
C GLY A 172 2.30 -1.10 -9.72
N ALA A 173 1.93 -1.17 -8.45
CA ALA A 173 2.33 -0.18 -7.46
C ALA A 173 2.44 -0.82 -6.08
N THR A 174 3.33 -0.29 -5.25
CA THR A 174 3.45 -0.65 -3.84
C THR A 174 3.44 0.60 -2.96
N THR A 175 2.99 0.47 -1.73
CA THR A 175 2.85 1.61 -0.82
C THR A 175 4.18 1.91 -0.13
N LEU A 176 4.67 3.14 -0.28
CA LEU A 176 5.87 3.63 0.40
C LEU A 176 5.54 4.08 1.83
N SER A 177 4.48 4.86 2.00
CA SER A 177 4.07 5.38 3.30
C SER A 177 2.57 5.61 3.37
N ILE A 178 2.02 5.50 4.59
CA ILE A 178 0.63 5.82 4.92
C ILE A 178 0.63 6.62 6.21
N LYS A 179 -0.02 7.78 6.17
CA LYS A 179 -0.27 8.60 7.35
C LYS A 179 -1.77 8.79 7.50
N ARG A 180 -2.35 8.33 8.62
CA ARG A 180 -3.73 8.64 8.94
C ARG A 180 -3.79 10.08 9.44
N THR A 181 -4.60 10.91 8.80
CA THR A 181 -4.72 12.34 9.12
C THR A 181 -5.98 12.66 9.91
N ARG A 182 -7.05 11.81 9.77
CA ARG A 182 -8.31 11.98 10.50
C ARG A 182 -9.00 10.66 10.81
N ILE A 183 -9.76 10.63 11.92
CA ILE A 183 -10.69 9.54 12.29
C ILE A 183 -12.00 10.22 12.74
N GLY A 184 -13.07 10.09 11.97
CA GLY A 184 -14.32 10.81 12.20
C GLY A 184 -14.04 12.32 12.29
N ASP A 185 -14.38 12.95 13.41
CA ASP A 185 -14.16 14.37 13.64
C ASP A 185 -12.77 14.71 14.21
N TYR A 186 -11.97 13.68 14.58
CA TYR A 186 -10.67 13.85 15.25
C TYR A 186 -9.54 13.94 14.23
N LYS A 187 -8.83 15.04 14.19
CA LYS A 187 -7.63 15.23 13.36
C LYS A 187 -6.37 14.86 14.14
N ILE A 188 -5.35 14.39 13.41
CA ILE A 188 -4.05 14.06 14.02
C ILE A 188 -3.37 15.29 14.64
N GLU A 189 -3.64 16.48 14.10
CA GLU A 189 -3.10 17.75 14.58
C GLU A 189 -3.62 18.10 15.97
N ASP A 190 -4.81 17.62 16.34
CA ASP A 190 -5.47 17.86 17.61
C ASP A 190 -5.06 16.82 18.68
N SER A 191 -4.26 15.81 18.30
CA SER A 191 -3.79 14.81 19.26
C SER A 191 -2.71 15.37 20.15
N VAL A 192 -2.93 15.28 21.46
CA VAL A 192 -1.93 15.66 22.48
C VAL A 192 -0.70 14.79 22.30
N LYS A 193 0.46 15.41 22.23
CA LYS A 193 1.76 14.73 22.17
C LYS A 193 2.14 14.15 23.53
#